data_60f57593c72c02fddffbcefe2274f3a5
#
_entry.id   60f57593c72c02fddffbcefe2274f3a5
#
_cell.length_a   1.000
_cell.length_b   1.000
_cell.length_c   1.000
_cell.angle_alpha   90.00
_cell.angle_beta   90.00
_cell.angle_gamma   90.00
#
_symmetry.space_group_name_H-M   'P 1'
#
loop_
_entity.id
_entity.type
_entity.pdbx_description
1 polymer ?
#
loop_
_entity_poly.entity_id
_entity_poly.type
_entity_poly.pdbx_seq_one_letter_code
_entity_poly.pdbx_strand_id
1 'polypeptide(L)'
;MSEIALLKTLLDKDFYEAHKGIKCPDKIFTKNVRKIKQTLDYAMQTYDSSLSIVDLEALFYSDNKTLTTANMGQYREIFRKINNSRALNNEVADEVMSKMFQHCVGEEVANIGFSYANGTESTLEPLRRIIENYQDDFTPNLKMEFEDMSITTLLKANETETQWKFNIPTLTRKVEGVSGGHFIIVGARPNTGKTSFHASMIASPHGFASQGAKCVVLCNEESSHRVGARYLSAATTMTLDEIKSNTSKASMRYDKVNSNIKIKDATGKDLGWVEAVVKATKPDIVILDMGDKFAPRTSDKTD
;
A
#
# COMPACT_ATOMS: atom_id res chain seq x y z
N MET A 1 -25.54 22.16 3.76
CA MET A 1 -26.67 21.61 2.96
C MET A 1 -26.36 20.23 2.40
N SER A 2 -25.17 19.97 1.90
CA SER A 2 -24.77 18.68 1.30
C SER A 2 -24.84 17.49 2.28
N GLU A 3 -24.36 17.64 3.53
CA GLU A 3 -24.42 16.58 4.53
C GLU A 3 -25.85 16.13 4.89
N ILE A 4 -26.80 17.06 4.89
CA ILE A 4 -28.21 16.79 5.18
C ILE A 4 -28.86 15.97 4.06
N ALA A 5 -28.61 16.36 2.79
CA ALA A 5 -29.11 15.62 1.63
C ALA A 5 -28.47 14.24 1.52
N LEU A 6 -27.18 14.12 1.84
CA LEU A 6 -26.47 12.86 1.89
C LEU A 6 -27.04 11.93 2.97
N LEU A 7 -27.28 12.45 4.20
CA LEU A 7 -27.90 11.67 5.27
C LEU A 7 -29.31 11.18 4.87
N LYS A 8 -30.07 12.01 4.13
CA LYS A 8 -31.35 11.61 3.57
C LYS A 8 -31.21 10.45 2.56
N THR A 9 -30.17 10.46 1.74
CA THR A 9 -29.90 9.39 0.76
C THR A 9 -29.49 8.10 1.46
N LEU A 10 -28.74 8.17 2.55
CA LEU A 10 -28.32 7.02 3.37
C LEU A 10 -29.49 6.31 4.10
N LEU A 11 -30.70 6.87 4.11
CA LEU A 11 -31.89 6.18 4.60
C LEU A 11 -32.34 5.03 3.71
N ASP A 12 -31.92 5.03 2.44
CA ASP A 12 -32.11 3.91 1.52
C ASP A 12 -31.13 2.77 1.84
N LYS A 13 -31.66 1.57 2.08
CA LYS A 13 -30.88 0.42 2.53
C LYS A 13 -29.86 -0.01 1.47
N ASP A 14 -30.24 -0.06 0.20
CA ASP A 14 -29.37 -0.50 -0.89
C ASP A 14 -28.22 0.50 -1.09
N PHE A 15 -28.52 1.78 -1.05
CA PHE A 15 -27.51 2.83 -1.10
C PHE A 15 -26.57 2.77 0.12
N TYR A 16 -27.12 2.59 1.31
CA TYR A 16 -26.33 2.46 2.54
C TYR A 16 -25.36 1.28 2.48
N GLU A 17 -25.85 0.08 2.11
CA GLU A 17 -25.01 -1.12 2.01
C GLU A 17 -23.87 -0.98 0.99
N ALA A 18 -24.12 -0.28 -0.12
CA ALA A 18 -23.11 0.01 -1.12
C ALA A 18 -22.03 1.01 -0.66
N HIS A 19 -22.31 1.81 0.38
CA HIS A 19 -21.47 2.96 0.78
C HIS A 19 -21.05 2.96 2.25
N LYS A 20 -21.43 1.95 3.04
CA LYS A 20 -21.06 1.86 4.46
C LYS A 20 -19.55 1.74 4.65
N GLY A 21 -19.06 2.21 5.80
CA GLY A 21 -17.65 2.09 6.16
C GLY A 21 -16.73 3.03 5.39
N ILE A 22 -15.85 2.47 4.55
CA ILE A 22 -14.77 3.19 3.86
C ILE A 22 -15.29 4.31 2.93
N LYS A 23 -16.47 4.10 2.31
CA LYS A 23 -17.02 5.05 1.34
C LYS A 23 -17.73 6.26 1.98
N CYS A 24 -18.22 6.12 3.20
CA CYS A 24 -18.91 7.19 3.91
C CYS A 24 -18.41 7.31 5.37
N PRO A 25 -17.17 7.78 5.58
CA PRO A 25 -16.61 7.89 6.92
C PRO A 25 -17.30 8.97 7.74
N ASP A 26 -17.42 8.73 9.04
CA ASP A 26 -18.09 9.65 10.00
C ASP A 26 -17.50 11.05 10.01
N LYS A 27 -16.22 11.19 9.69
CA LYS A 27 -15.50 12.47 9.74
C LYS A 27 -16.03 13.52 8.76
N ILE A 28 -16.73 13.12 7.70
CA ILE A 28 -17.30 14.06 6.72
C ILE A 28 -18.54 14.80 7.25
N PHE A 29 -19.10 14.36 8.38
CA PHE A 29 -20.28 14.97 8.99
C PHE A 29 -19.92 15.88 10.14
N THR A 30 -20.64 16.98 10.29
CA THR A 30 -20.53 17.84 11.46
C THR A 30 -20.94 17.10 12.75
N LYS A 31 -20.46 17.53 13.91
CA LYS A 31 -20.63 16.84 15.19
C LYS A 31 -22.08 16.37 15.47
N ASN A 32 -23.06 17.23 15.23
CA ASN A 32 -24.45 16.90 15.51
C ASN A 32 -25.04 15.94 14.46
N VAL A 33 -24.71 16.12 13.19
CA VAL A 33 -25.15 15.24 12.09
C VAL A 33 -24.49 13.88 12.22
N ARG A 34 -23.21 13.82 12.59
CA ARG A 34 -22.48 12.57 12.87
C ARG A 34 -23.16 11.72 13.93
N LYS A 35 -23.68 12.35 15.00
CA LYS A 35 -24.42 11.63 16.05
C LYS A 35 -25.72 11.01 15.53
N ILE A 36 -26.41 11.68 14.62
CA ILE A 36 -27.59 11.12 13.95
C ILE A 36 -27.17 9.97 13.00
N LYS A 37 -26.08 10.14 12.26
CA LYS A 37 -25.54 9.07 11.39
C LYS A 37 -25.16 7.82 12.18
N GLN A 38 -24.59 7.95 13.37
CA GLN A 38 -24.28 6.80 14.22
C GLN A 38 -25.54 6.01 14.62
N THR A 39 -26.65 6.70 14.92
CA THR A 39 -27.95 6.02 15.13
C THR A 39 -28.43 5.36 13.85
N LEU A 40 -28.26 6.01 12.70
CA LEU A 40 -28.59 5.43 11.40
C LEU A 40 -27.78 4.16 11.14
N ASP A 41 -26.46 4.20 11.37
CA ASP A 41 -25.57 3.04 11.18
C ASP A 41 -26.01 1.84 12.04
N TYR A 42 -26.32 2.09 13.30
CA TYR A 42 -26.85 1.06 14.19
C TYR A 42 -28.17 0.48 13.69
N ALA A 43 -29.09 1.35 13.29
CA ALA A 43 -30.38 0.92 12.78
C ALA A 43 -30.26 0.13 11.45
N MET A 44 -29.40 0.57 10.53
CA MET A 44 -29.15 -0.12 9.27
C MET A 44 -28.43 -1.48 9.44
N GLN A 45 -27.69 -1.67 10.51
CA GLN A 45 -27.13 -2.99 10.88
C GLN A 45 -28.17 -3.93 11.50
N THR A 46 -29.19 -3.35 12.14
CA THR A 46 -30.20 -4.12 12.89
C THR A 46 -31.42 -4.49 12.02
N TYR A 47 -31.80 -3.60 11.12
CA TYR A 47 -33.01 -3.76 10.28
C TYR A 47 -32.62 -3.98 8.80
N ASP A 48 -33.34 -4.89 8.13
CA ASP A 48 -33.09 -5.25 6.73
C ASP A 48 -33.88 -4.39 5.73
N SER A 49 -34.47 -3.29 6.16
CA SER A 49 -35.27 -2.40 5.31
C SER A 49 -34.78 -0.97 5.37
N SER A 50 -35.08 -0.20 4.33
CA SER A 50 -34.88 1.26 4.32
C SER A 50 -35.64 1.91 5.46
N LEU A 51 -35.10 2.96 6.05
CA LEU A 51 -35.67 3.68 7.18
C LEU A 51 -36.42 4.94 6.73
N SER A 52 -37.55 5.21 7.34
CA SER A 52 -38.14 6.54 7.23
C SER A 52 -37.42 7.54 8.16
N ILE A 53 -37.53 8.83 7.86
CA ILE A 53 -36.97 9.86 8.73
C ILE A 53 -37.64 9.86 10.12
N VAL A 54 -38.90 9.47 10.19
CA VAL A 54 -39.67 9.37 11.44
C VAL A 54 -39.13 8.24 12.31
N ASP A 55 -38.81 7.09 11.70
CA ASP A 55 -38.22 5.97 12.42
C ASP A 55 -36.84 6.33 12.95
N LEU A 56 -35.99 6.98 12.14
CA LEU A 56 -34.67 7.42 12.58
C LEU A 56 -34.76 8.45 13.73
N GLU A 57 -35.69 9.40 13.65
CA GLU A 57 -35.93 10.40 14.70
C GLU A 57 -36.40 9.73 16.02
N ALA A 58 -37.30 8.77 15.93
CA ALA A 58 -37.81 8.03 17.10
C ALA A 58 -36.68 7.22 17.77
N LEU A 59 -35.86 6.50 16.94
CA LEU A 59 -34.69 5.76 17.45
C LEU A 59 -33.68 6.69 18.10
N PHE A 60 -33.36 7.81 17.47
CA PHE A 60 -32.40 8.77 17.99
C PHE A 60 -32.80 9.31 19.37
N TYR A 61 -34.06 9.71 19.57
CA TYR A 61 -34.50 10.19 20.86
C TYR A 61 -34.69 9.08 21.90
N SER A 62 -34.97 7.86 21.48
CA SER A 62 -35.00 6.69 22.36
C SER A 62 -33.65 6.42 23.00
N ASP A 63 -32.59 6.54 22.21
CA ASP A 63 -31.21 6.26 22.65
C ASP A 63 -30.59 7.45 23.41
N ASN A 64 -31.08 8.66 23.17
CA ASN A 64 -30.52 9.90 23.73
C ASN A 64 -31.41 10.61 24.75
N LYS A 65 -31.90 9.88 25.74
CA LYS A 65 -32.82 10.39 26.78
C LYS A 65 -32.26 11.51 27.67
N THR A 66 -30.93 11.67 27.70
CA THR A 66 -30.24 12.64 28.58
C THR A 66 -29.97 13.99 27.90
N LEU A 67 -30.50 14.23 26.68
CA LEU A 67 -30.31 15.49 25.97
C LEU A 67 -30.95 16.66 26.71
N THR A 68 -30.22 17.77 26.85
CA THR A 68 -30.75 19.01 27.36
C THR A 68 -31.79 19.62 26.42
N THR A 69 -32.70 20.44 26.93
CA THR A 69 -33.76 21.10 26.14
C THR A 69 -33.17 21.92 24.97
N ALA A 70 -32.03 22.60 25.19
CA ALA A 70 -31.34 23.34 24.14
C ALA A 70 -30.82 22.43 23.02
N ASN A 71 -30.20 21.31 23.36
CA ASN A 71 -29.70 20.34 22.38
C ASN A 71 -30.85 19.65 21.62
N MET A 72 -31.95 19.34 22.32
CA MET A 72 -33.16 18.80 21.65
C MET A 72 -33.69 19.73 20.56
N GLY A 73 -33.70 21.04 20.81
CA GLY A 73 -34.09 22.04 19.81
C GLY A 73 -33.21 22.02 18.57
N GLN A 74 -31.89 21.89 18.74
CA GLN A 74 -30.95 21.78 17.63
C GLN A 74 -31.17 20.50 16.78
N TYR A 75 -31.36 19.37 17.42
CA TYR A 75 -31.60 18.10 16.69
C TYR A 75 -32.95 18.10 15.96
N ARG A 76 -34.01 18.67 16.58
CA ARG A 76 -35.31 18.83 15.88
C ARG A 76 -35.17 19.66 14.60
N GLU A 77 -34.39 20.73 14.67
CA GLU A 77 -34.14 21.55 13.47
C GLU A 77 -33.37 20.77 12.39
N ILE A 78 -32.39 19.92 12.77
CA ILE A 78 -31.68 19.06 11.84
C ILE A 78 -32.63 18.04 11.22
N PHE A 79 -33.44 17.33 12.01
CA PHE A 79 -34.43 16.37 11.51
C PHE A 79 -35.43 17.04 10.56
N ARG A 80 -35.90 18.26 10.88
CA ARG A 80 -36.75 19.03 9.99
C ARG A 80 -36.07 19.33 8.64
N LYS A 81 -34.79 19.70 8.66
CA LYS A 81 -33.99 19.92 7.44
C LYS A 81 -33.82 18.63 6.63
N ILE A 82 -33.57 17.49 7.27
CA ILE A 82 -33.46 16.19 6.60
C ILE A 82 -34.82 15.83 5.96
N ASN A 83 -35.92 16.01 6.68
CA ASN A 83 -37.26 15.72 6.18
C ASN A 83 -37.59 16.55 4.93
N ASN A 84 -37.25 17.83 4.94
CA ASN A 84 -37.51 18.77 3.85
C ASN A 84 -36.50 18.66 2.68
N SER A 85 -35.38 17.95 2.86
CA SER A 85 -34.41 17.74 1.79
C SER A 85 -34.87 16.63 0.85
N ARG A 86 -34.37 16.67 -0.40
CA ARG A 86 -34.50 15.56 -1.34
C ARG A 86 -33.27 14.66 -1.20
N ALA A 87 -33.49 13.35 -1.37
CA ALA A 87 -32.39 12.41 -1.55
C ALA A 87 -31.60 12.79 -2.82
N LEU A 88 -30.30 12.58 -2.79
CA LEU A 88 -29.43 12.78 -3.95
C LEU A 88 -29.59 11.59 -4.90
N ASN A 89 -29.34 11.83 -6.18
CA ASN A 89 -29.06 10.74 -7.12
C ASN A 89 -27.74 10.06 -6.72
N ASN A 90 -27.63 8.74 -6.94
CA ASN A 90 -26.46 7.95 -6.51
C ASN A 90 -25.13 8.52 -7.02
N GLU A 91 -25.06 8.88 -8.31
CA GLU A 91 -23.84 9.48 -8.90
C GLU A 91 -23.48 10.82 -8.24
N VAL A 92 -24.50 11.65 -7.96
CA VAL A 92 -24.32 12.93 -7.29
C VAL A 92 -23.92 12.74 -5.82
N ALA A 93 -24.48 11.73 -5.16
CA ALA A 93 -24.13 11.40 -3.78
C ALA A 93 -22.67 10.94 -3.66
N ASP A 94 -22.19 10.13 -4.60
CA ASP A 94 -20.79 9.71 -4.69
C ASP A 94 -19.83 10.90 -4.85
N GLU A 95 -20.16 11.82 -5.76
CA GLU A 95 -19.36 13.04 -5.96
C GLU A 95 -19.38 13.94 -4.73
N VAL A 96 -20.52 14.10 -4.07
CA VAL A 96 -20.67 14.89 -2.85
C VAL A 96 -19.85 14.28 -1.72
N MET A 97 -19.93 12.97 -1.51
CA MET A 97 -19.11 12.26 -0.50
C MET A 97 -17.63 12.46 -0.77
N SER A 98 -17.20 12.28 -2.02
CA SER A 98 -15.82 12.48 -2.44
C SER A 98 -15.31 13.86 -2.10
N LYS A 99 -16.05 14.89 -2.49
CA LYS A 99 -15.68 16.28 -2.20
C LYS A 99 -15.65 16.60 -0.71
N MET A 100 -16.61 16.09 0.05
CA MET A 100 -16.64 16.27 1.51
C MET A 100 -15.45 15.59 2.17
N PHE A 101 -15.10 14.38 1.74
CA PHE A 101 -13.94 13.66 2.24
C PHE A 101 -12.63 14.40 1.91
N GLN A 102 -12.45 14.82 0.66
CA GLN A 102 -11.29 15.60 0.23
C GLN A 102 -11.13 16.88 1.05
N HIS A 103 -12.24 17.56 1.34
CA HIS A 103 -12.23 18.75 2.19
C HIS A 103 -11.75 18.44 3.61
N CYS A 104 -12.30 17.38 4.25
CA CYS A 104 -11.87 16.98 5.58
C CYS A 104 -10.39 16.61 5.64
N VAL A 105 -9.89 15.85 4.66
CA VAL A 105 -8.47 15.50 4.57
C VAL A 105 -7.62 16.76 4.36
N GLY A 106 -8.07 17.68 3.51
CA GLY A 106 -7.39 18.97 3.30
C GLY A 106 -7.30 19.79 4.59
N GLU A 107 -8.34 19.83 5.40
CA GLU A 107 -8.32 20.49 6.72
C GLU A 107 -7.37 19.81 7.71
N GLU A 108 -7.36 18.47 7.76
CA GLU A 108 -6.42 17.71 8.59
C GLU A 108 -4.97 17.99 8.20
N VAL A 109 -4.66 17.95 6.90
CA VAL A 109 -3.34 18.27 6.34
C VAL A 109 -2.91 19.69 6.68
N ALA A 110 -3.81 20.67 6.50
CA ALA A 110 -3.54 22.07 6.82
C ALA A 110 -3.25 22.27 8.30
N ASN A 111 -4.04 21.63 9.19
CA ASN A 111 -3.88 21.73 10.64
C ASN A 111 -2.53 21.15 11.10
N ILE A 112 -2.13 19.98 10.56
CA ILE A 112 -0.83 19.37 10.88
C ILE A 112 0.32 20.21 10.33
N GLY A 113 0.19 20.70 9.09
CA GLY A 113 1.19 21.60 8.50
C GLY A 113 1.38 22.87 9.32
N PHE A 114 0.30 23.45 9.81
CA PHE A 114 0.32 24.63 10.68
C PHE A 114 0.95 24.33 12.05
N SER A 115 0.58 23.21 12.67
CA SER A 115 1.14 22.74 13.95
C SER A 115 2.64 22.49 13.84
N TYR A 116 3.12 21.92 12.73
CA TYR A 116 4.53 21.74 12.46
C TYR A 116 5.26 23.08 12.26
N ALA A 117 4.67 23.98 11.49
CA ALA A 117 5.26 25.32 11.24
C ALA A 117 5.39 26.16 12.51
N ASN A 118 4.48 25.99 13.46
CA ASN A 118 4.49 26.67 14.76
C ASN A 118 5.32 25.95 15.84
N GLY A 119 5.95 24.82 15.52
CA GLY A 119 6.78 24.06 16.46
C GLY A 119 6.00 23.28 17.52
N THR A 120 4.69 23.15 17.40
CA THR A 120 3.85 22.32 18.29
C THR A 120 3.95 20.83 17.93
N GLU A 121 4.21 20.54 16.67
CA GLU A 121 4.47 19.18 16.18
C GLU A 121 5.95 19.07 15.79
N SER A 122 6.63 18.00 16.21
CA SER A 122 8.07 17.81 16.01
C SER A 122 8.42 17.01 14.75
N THR A 123 7.43 16.34 14.15
CA THR A 123 7.63 15.46 12.98
C THR A 123 6.55 15.63 11.94
N LEU A 124 6.85 15.28 10.69
CA LEU A 124 5.88 15.23 9.58
C LEU A 124 5.23 13.85 9.44
N GLU A 125 5.48 12.93 10.37
CA GLU A 125 4.93 11.58 10.32
C GLU A 125 3.38 11.53 10.32
N PRO A 126 2.65 12.38 11.09
CA PRO A 126 1.20 12.43 11.01
C PRO A 126 0.70 12.82 9.62
N LEU A 127 1.39 13.75 8.93
CA LEU A 127 1.05 14.15 7.56
C LEU A 127 1.21 12.98 6.58
N ARG A 128 2.31 12.24 6.71
CA ARG A 128 2.57 11.06 5.90
C ARG A 128 1.48 9.99 6.07
N ARG A 129 1.05 9.71 7.31
CA ARG A 129 -0.04 8.77 7.61
C ARG A 129 -1.36 9.17 6.95
N ILE A 130 -1.71 10.45 7.00
CA ILE A 130 -2.94 10.94 6.35
C ILE A 130 -2.86 10.71 4.84
N ILE A 131 -1.73 11.00 4.20
CA ILE A 131 -1.57 10.84 2.75
C ILE A 131 -1.59 9.35 2.35
N GLU A 132 -0.96 8.48 3.12
CA GLU A 132 -0.96 7.03 2.89
C GLU A 132 -2.39 6.47 3.06
N ASN A 133 -3.07 6.78 4.15
CA ASN A 133 -4.44 6.34 4.41
C ASN A 133 -5.45 6.93 3.42
N TYR A 134 -5.19 8.12 2.84
CA TYR A 134 -6.10 8.73 1.88
C TYR A 134 -6.31 7.86 0.63
N GLN A 135 -5.29 7.16 0.17
CA GLN A 135 -5.39 6.27 -1.00
C GLN A 135 -6.17 4.99 -0.67
N ASP A 136 -6.06 4.51 0.57
CA ASP A 136 -6.70 3.27 1.01
C ASP A 136 -8.17 3.49 1.47
N ASP A 137 -8.44 4.64 2.11
CA ASP A 137 -9.75 4.94 2.71
C ASP A 137 -10.80 5.44 1.71
N PHE A 138 -10.40 5.90 0.52
CA PHE A 138 -11.34 6.51 -0.40
C PHE A 138 -11.06 6.18 -1.87
N THR A 139 -11.61 5.09 -2.33
CA THR A 139 -11.77 4.78 -3.76
C THR A 139 -13.25 4.86 -4.13
N PRO A 140 -13.78 6.07 -4.50
CA PRO A 140 -15.21 6.25 -4.78
C PRO A 140 -15.72 5.46 -6.00
N ASN A 141 -14.80 4.97 -6.82
CA ASN A 141 -15.06 4.15 -7.99
C ASN A 141 -14.15 2.92 -7.99
N LEU A 142 -14.21 2.10 -6.96
CA LEU A 142 -13.82 0.70 -7.11
C LEU A 142 -14.86 0.07 -8.07
N LYS A 143 -14.69 0.32 -9.36
CA LYS A 143 -15.10 -0.69 -10.34
C LYS A 143 -14.23 -1.89 -9.99
N MET A 144 -14.79 -2.81 -9.21
CA MET A 144 -14.24 -4.16 -9.12
C MET A 144 -14.45 -4.78 -10.51
N GLU A 145 -13.59 -4.44 -11.44
CA GLU A 145 -13.45 -5.18 -12.66
C GLU A 145 -12.79 -6.49 -12.25
N PHE A 146 -13.63 -7.51 -12.03
CA PHE A 146 -13.13 -8.87 -11.89
C PHE A 146 -12.50 -9.27 -13.21
N GLU A 147 -11.31 -9.84 -13.13
CA GLU A 147 -10.62 -10.34 -14.32
C GLU A 147 -11.47 -11.43 -15.02
N ASP A 148 -11.47 -11.42 -16.35
CA ASP A 148 -12.10 -12.47 -17.14
C ASP A 148 -11.37 -13.80 -16.89
N MET A 149 -12.03 -14.72 -16.17
CA MET A 149 -11.55 -16.06 -15.85
C MET A 149 -11.79 -17.06 -16.98
N SER A 150 -11.91 -16.61 -18.23
CA SER A 150 -11.99 -17.54 -19.36
C SER A 150 -10.71 -18.38 -19.48
N ILE A 151 -10.84 -19.65 -19.87
CA ILE A 151 -9.70 -20.57 -20.03
C ILE A 151 -8.65 -19.97 -20.97
N THR A 152 -9.09 -19.26 -22.02
CA THR A 152 -8.18 -18.65 -23.00
C THR A 152 -7.36 -17.52 -22.37
N THR A 153 -7.96 -16.70 -21.51
CA THR A 153 -7.26 -15.61 -20.80
C THR A 153 -6.27 -16.16 -19.79
N LEU A 154 -6.68 -17.19 -19.01
CA LEU A 154 -5.81 -17.82 -18.03
C LEU A 154 -4.61 -18.54 -18.65
N LEU A 155 -4.80 -19.25 -19.79
CA LEU A 155 -3.69 -19.90 -20.49
C LEU A 155 -2.70 -18.89 -21.07
N LYS A 156 -3.19 -17.80 -21.66
CA LYS A 156 -2.32 -16.73 -22.16
C LYS A 156 -1.54 -16.01 -21.06
N ALA A 157 -2.16 -15.78 -19.88
CA ALA A 157 -1.49 -15.21 -18.74
C ALA A 157 -0.34 -16.11 -18.27
N ASN A 158 -0.59 -17.41 -18.13
CA ASN A 158 0.43 -18.39 -17.73
C ASN A 158 1.61 -18.50 -18.72
N GLU A 159 1.39 -18.32 -20.02
CA GLU A 159 2.46 -18.36 -21.02
C GLU A 159 3.42 -17.15 -20.95
N THR A 160 2.98 -16.05 -20.33
CA THR A 160 3.74 -14.79 -20.23
C THR A 160 4.40 -14.56 -18.86
N GLU A 161 4.18 -15.43 -17.87
CA GLU A 161 4.59 -15.17 -16.49
C GLU A 161 6.09 -15.25 -16.21
N THR A 162 6.85 -16.08 -16.92
CA THR A 162 8.28 -16.23 -16.62
C THR A 162 9.13 -15.24 -17.39
N GLN A 163 9.57 -14.19 -16.72
CA GLN A 163 10.36 -13.13 -17.33
C GLN A 163 11.86 -13.42 -17.32
N TRP A 164 12.40 -14.01 -16.25
CA TRP A 164 13.82 -14.36 -16.10
C TRP A 164 14.00 -15.79 -15.60
N LYS A 165 14.84 -16.55 -16.26
CA LYS A 165 15.12 -17.96 -15.91
C LYS A 165 16.29 -18.06 -14.94
N PHE A 166 16.23 -19.04 -14.04
CA PHE A 166 17.36 -19.36 -13.17
C PHE A 166 18.56 -19.87 -13.99
N ASN A 167 19.78 -19.55 -13.60
CA ASN A 167 20.99 -20.07 -14.22
C ASN A 167 21.32 -21.52 -13.81
N ILE A 168 20.52 -22.13 -12.95
CA ILE A 168 20.64 -23.54 -12.55
C ILE A 168 19.57 -24.34 -13.29
N PRO A 169 19.96 -25.23 -14.25
CA PRO A 169 18.98 -25.95 -15.06
C PRO A 169 18.00 -26.81 -14.28
N THR A 170 18.44 -27.39 -13.16
CA THR A 170 17.57 -28.21 -12.29
C THR A 170 16.52 -27.36 -11.63
N LEU A 171 16.86 -26.14 -11.20
CA LEU A 171 15.93 -25.19 -10.61
C LEU A 171 14.94 -24.69 -11.65
N THR A 172 15.42 -24.27 -12.82
CA THR A 172 14.56 -23.84 -13.94
C THR A 172 13.55 -24.91 -14.35
N ARG A 173 13.92 -26.18 -14.35
CA ARG A 173 12.98 -27.27 -14.67
C ARG A 173 11.90 -27.47 -13.60
N LYS A 174 12.12 -27.01 -12.37
CA LYS A 174 11.18 -27.19 -11.24
C LYS A 174 10.31 -25.95 -10.97
N VAL A 175 10.87 -24.75 -11.17
CA VAL A 175 10.26 -23.49 -10.78
C VAL A 175 10.17 -22.51 -11.97
N GLU A 176 10.65 -22.93 -13.16
CA GLU A 176 10.69 -22.16 -14.41
C GLU A 176 11.55 -20.89 -14.32
N GLY A 177 11.19 -19.92 -13.51
CA GLY A 177 11.93 -18.67 -13.33
C GLY A 177 11.24 -17.72 -12.38
N VAL A 178 11.48 -16.43 -12.56
CA VAL A 178 10.89 -15.36 -11.75
C VAL A 178 10.25 -14.30 -12.63
N SER A 179 9.20 -13.67 -12.12
CA SER A 179 8.49 -12.56 -12.74
C SER A 179 8.08 -11.52 -11.70
N GLY A 180 7.48 -10.43 -12.14
CA GLY A 180 6.95 -9.41 -11.25
C GLY A 180 5.92 -10.01 -10.28
N GLY A 181 5.93 -9.54 -9.01
CA GLY A 181 5.03 -10.02 -7.96
C GLY A 181 5.51 -11.26 -7.21
N HIS A 182 6.58 -11.95 -7.65
CA HIS A 182 7.10 -13.09 -6.91
C HIS A 182 7.85 -12.65 -5.66
N PHE A 183 7.57 -13.33 -4.55
CA PHE A 183 8.29 -13.22 -3.29
C PHE A 183 9.01 -14.54 -3.00
N ILE A 184 10.35 -14.51 -2.92
CA ILE A 184 11.18 -15.70 -2.79
C ILE A 184 12.02 -15.62 -1.53
N ILE A 185 11.96 -16.65 -0.70
CA ILE A 185 12.80 -16.79 0.50
C ILE A 185 13.84 -17.88 0.26
N VAL A 186 15.11 -17.53 0.43
CA VAL A 186 16.22 -18.48 0.39
C VAL A 186 16.76 -18.67 1.79
N GLY A 187 16.37 -19.79 2.41
CA GLY A 187 16.86 -20.19 3.75
C GLY A 187 18.13 -21.03 3.66
N ALA A 188 19.14 -20.68 4.44
CA ALA A 188 20.37 -21.45 4.55
C ALA A 188 21.06 -21.23 5.91
N ARG A 189 21.79 -22.25 6.40
CA ARG A 189 22.63 -22.08 7.60
C ARG A 189 23.76 -21.06 7.34
N PRO A 190 24.31 -20.44 8.39
CA PRO A 190 25.49 -19.59 8.22
C PRO A 190 26.61 -20.32 7.47
N ASN A 191 27.35 -19.61 6.65
CA ASN A 191 28.48 -20.11 5.87
C ASN A 191 28.19 -21.24 4.85
N THR A 192 26.94 -21.48 4.48
CA THR A 192 26.57 -22.48 3.45
C THR A 192 26.50 -21.93 2.04
N GLY A 193 26.87 -20.66 1.83
CA GLY A 193 26.97 -20.06 0.50
C GLY A 193 25.75 -19.29 0.03
N LYS A 194 24.87 -18.82 0.93
CA LYS A 194 23.68 -18.01 0.59
C LYS A 194 24.02 -16.81 -0.30
N THR A 195 25.01 -15.99 0.11
CA THR A 195 25.45 -14.82 -0.67
C THR A 195 26.07 -15.22 -2.01
N SER A 196 26.82 -16.34 -2.07
CA SER A 196 27.35 -16.87 -3.33
C SER A 196 26.24 -17.36 -4.26
N PHE A 197 25.16 -17.93 -3.69
CA PHE A 197 24.00 -18.37 -4.46
C PHE A 197 23.34 -17.16 -5.15
N HIS A 198 22.95 -16.11 -4.41
CA HIS A 198 22.32 -14.98 -5.06
C HIS A 198 23.27 -14.20 -5.97
N ALA A 199 24.58 -14.13 -5.67
CA ALA A 199 25.55 -13.56 -6.59
C ALA A 199 25.61 -14.33 -7.91
N SER A 200 25.59 -15.66 -7.87
CA SER A 200 25.50 -16.51 -9.05
C SER A 200 24.20 -16.31 -9.83
N MET A 201 23.05 -16.30 -9.16
CA MET A 201 21.75 -16.10 -9.81
C MET A 201 21.66 -14.77 -10.54
N ILE A 202 22.25 -13.72 -10.00
CA ILE A 202 22.17 -12.38 -10.58
C ILE A 202 23.28 -12.12 -11.60
N ALA A 203 24.54 -12.31 -11.22
CA ALA A 203 25.65 -11.77 -11.97
C ALA A 203 26.31 -12.75 -12.97
N SER A 204 26.08 -14.06 -12.85
CA SER A 204 26.70 -15.03 -13.77
C SER A 204 26.33 -14.78 -15.25
N PRO A 205 27.06 -15.34 -16.21
CA PRO A 205 26.78 -15.15 -17.65
C PRO A 205 25.36 -15.50 -18.10
N HIS A 206 24.64 -16.30 -17.33
CA HIS A 206 23.24 -16.67 -17.56
C HIS A 206 22.35 -16.21 -16.41
N GLY A 207 22.85 -15.33 -15.54
CA GLY A 207 22.10 -14.76 -14.42
C GLY A 207 21.06 -13.72 -14.87
N PHE A 208 20.26 -13.27 -13.93
CA PHE A 208 19.16 -12.33 -14.20
C PHE A 208 19.64 -11.01 -14.83
N ALA A 209 20.78 -10.46 -14.37
CA ALA A 209 21.33 -9.23 -14.94
C ALA A 209 21.77 -9.40 -16.39
N SER A 210 22.26 -10.58 -16.78
CA SER A 210 22.62 -10.88 -18.18
C SER A 210 21.38 -11.08 -19.07
N GLN A 211 20.24 -11.39 -18.48
CA GLN A 211 18.95 -11.46 -19.16
C GLN A 211 18.24 -10.09 -19.22
N GLY A 212 18.87 -9.02 -18.72
CA GLY A 212 18.36 -7.66 -18.78
C GLY A 212 17.67 -7.16 -17.51
N ALA A 213 17.53 -7.99 -16.47
CA ALA A 213 16.92 -7.57 -15.20
C ALA A 213 17.76 -6.52 -14.47
N LYS A 214 17.14 -5.43 -14.04
CA LYS A 214 17.76 -4.43 -13.16
C LYS A 214 17.68 -4.93 -11.72
N CYS A 215 18.82 -5.26 -11.14
CA CYS A 215 18.92 -5.89 -9.83
C CYS A 215 19.49 -4.91 -8.81
N VAL A 216 18.82 -4.79 -7.66
CA VAL A 216 19.33 -4.06 -6.49
C VAL A 216 19.58 -5.04 -5.36
N VAL A 217 20.77 -4.98 -4.77
CA VAL A 217 21.20 -5.84 -3.68
C VAL A 217 21.47 -4.96 -2.46
N LEU A 218 20.73 -5.20 -1.40
CA LEU A 218 20.82 -4.49 -0.13
C LEU A 218 21.48 -5.41 0.90
N CYS A 219 22.74 -5.08 1.25
CA CYS A 219 23.58 -5.89 2.15
C CYS A 219 23.38 -5.46 3.60
N ASN A 220 22.96 -6.36 4.47
CA ASN A 220 22.77 -6.08 5.90
C ASN A 220 23.57 -7.04 6.82
N GLU A 221 24.50 -7.81 6.27
CA GLU A 221 25.40 -8.70 7.02
C GLU A 221 26.87 -8.39 6.74
N GLU A 222 27.23 -8.39 5.46
CA GLU A 222 28.59 -8.09 5.02
C GLU A 222 28.66 -6.73 4.33
N SER A 223 29.86 -6.13 4.29
CA SER A 223 30.05 -4.88 3.56
C SER A 223 29.76 -5.06 2.06
N SER A 224 29.18 -4.04 1.44
CA SER A 224 28.87 -4.03 0.01
C SER A 224 30.08 -4.35 -0.89
N HIS A 225 31.30 -4.00 -0.45
CA HIS A 225 32.55 -4.33 -1.17
C HIS A 225 32.86 -5.84 -1.18
N ARG A 226 32.64 -6.53 -0.06
CA ARG A 226 32.82 -8.00 0.00
C ARG A 226 31.80 -8.74 -0.82
N VAL A 227 30.55 -8.31 -0.74
CA VAL A 227 29.47 -8.84 -1.59
C VAL A 227 29.78 -8.55 -3.06
N GLY A 228 30.20 -7.32 -3.39
CA GLY A 228 30.61 -6.92 -4.73
C GLY A 228 31.72 -7.80 -5.32
N ALA A 229 32.71 -8.20 -4.52
CA ALA A 229 33.76 -9.11 -4.96
C ALA A 229 33.22 -10.49 -5.37
N ARG A 230 32.20 -11.01 -4.67
CA ARG A 230 31.52 -12.27 -5.07
C ARG A 230 30.74 -12.10 -6.38
N TYR A 231 30.08 -10.95 -6.54
CA TYR A 231 29.37 -10.61 -7.79
C TYR A 231 30.34 -10.50 -8.98
N LEU A 232 31.50 -9.88 -8.76
CA LEU A 232 32.55 -9.79 -9.76
C LEU A 232 33.07 -11.19 -10.15
N SER A 233 33.33 -12.05 -9.17
CA SER A 233 33.75 -13.44 -9.44
C SER A 233 32.67 -14.23 -10.16
N ALA A 234 31.39 -14.07 -9.79
CA ALA A 234 30.27 -14.74 -10.48
C ALA A 234 30.13 -14.26 -11.92
N ALA A 235 30.22 -12.96 -12.17
CA ALA A 235 30.08 -12.36 -13.51
C ALA A 235 31.22 -12.75 -14.44
N THR A 236 32.43 -12.78 -13.90
CA THR A 236 33.64 -13.07 -14.68
C THR A 236 33.94 -14.57 -14.81
N THR A 237 33.35 -15.40 -13.94
CA THR A 237 33.72 -16.82 -13.77
C THR A 237 35.22 -17.01 -13.48
N MET A 238 35.78 -16.08 -12.70
CA MET A 238 37.21 -16.04 -12.34
C MET A 238 37.34 -15.91 -10.81
N THR A 239 38.40 -16.47 -10.27
CA THR A 239 38.80 -16.22 -8.88
C THR A 239 39.34 -14.79 -8.75
N LEU A 240 39.38 -14.26 -7.54
CA LEU A 240 39.93 -12.91 -7.29
C LEU A 240 41.41 -12.78 -7.73
N ASP A 241 42.19 -13.83 -7.63
CA ASP A 241 43.60 -13.82 -8.05
C ASP A 241 43.74 -13.84 -9.56
N GLU A 242 42.91 -14.59 -10.28
CA GLU A 242 42.82 -14.52 -11.72
C GLU A 242 42.37 -13.14 -12.22
N ILE A 243 41.42 -12.51 -11.53
CA ILE A 243 40.94 -11.15 -11.84
C ILE A 243 42.11 -10.14 -11.65
N LYS A 244 42.86 -10.24 -10.57
CA LYS A 244 44.02 -9.39 -10.36
C LYS A 244 45.09 -9.58 -11.46
N SER A 245 45.30 -10.80 -11.87
CA SER A 245 46.29 -11.16 -12.90
C SER A 245 45.84 -10.75 -14.32
N ASN A 246 44.54 -10.63 -14.59
CA ASN A 246 44.01 -10.28 -15.89
C ASN A 246 42.76 -9.36 -15.80
N THR A 247 43.02 -8.14 -15.35
CA THR A 247 41.98 -7.13 -15.13
C THR A 247 41.22 -6.76 -16.40
N SER A 248 41.88 -6.70 -17.54
CA SER A 248 41.23 -6.38 -18.84
C SER A 248 40.18 -7.39 -19.22
N LYS A 249 40.49 -8.69 -19.08
CA LYS A 249 39.51 -9.76 -19.37
C LYS A 249 38.35 -9.75 -18.37
N ALA A 250 38.66 -9.50 -17.12
CA ALA A 250 37.64 -9.38 -16.07
C ALA A 250 36.70 -8.20 -16.34
N SER A 251 37.23 -7.03 -16.67
CA SER A 251 36.43 -5.84 -17.00
C SER A 251 35.51 -6.09 -18.18
N MET A 252 36.01 -6.64 -19.28
CA MET A 252 35.23 -6.95 -20.49
C MET A 252 34.05 -7.89 -20.18
N ARG A 253 34.19 -8.82 -19.23
CA ARG A 253 33.11 -9.73 -18.81
C ARG A 253 32.14 -9.05 -17.88
N TYR A 254 32.64 -8.29 -16.89
CA TYR A 254 31.82 -7.61 -15.90
C TYR A 254 30.98 -6.49 -16.50
N ASP A 255 31.51 -5.75 -17.46
CA ASP A 255 30.82 -4.64 -18.14
C ASP A 255 29.51 -5.08 -18.84
N LYS A 256 29.40 -6.37 -19.16
CA LYS A 256 28.16 -6.92 -19.76
C LYS A 256 26.96 -6.91 -18.80
N VAL A 257 27.20 -6.91 -17.49
CA VAL A 257 26.14 -7.02 -16.47
C VAL A 257 26.16 -5.87 -15.45
N ASN A 258 27.27 -5.15 -15.35
CA ASN A 258 27.50 -4.13 -14.33
C ASN A 258 26.42 -3.03 -14.32
N SER A 259 25.98 -2.59 -15.48
CA SER A 259 24.93 -1.56 -15.60
C SER A 259 23.60 -1.97 -14.98
N ASN A 260 23.34 -3.28 -14.91
CA ASN A 260 22.11 -3.86 -14.39
C ASN A 260 22.20 -4.27 -12.91
N ILE A 261 23.34 -4.06 -12.25
CA ILE A 261 23.55 -4.47 -10.85
C ILE A 261 23.90 -3.26 -10.01
N LYS A 262 23.14 -3.03 -8.94
CA LYS A 262 23.43 -2.02 -7.92
C LYS A 262 23.52 -2.70 -6.56
N ILE A 263 24.64 -2.53 -5.88
CA ILE A 263 24.89 -3.10 -4.55
C ILE A 263 25.03 -1.94 -3.56
N LYS A 264 24.31 -2.01 -2.45
CA LYS A 264 24.34 -0.96 -1.43
C LYS A 264 24.37 -1.56 -0.02
N ASP A 265 25.16 -0.95 0.85
CA ASP A 265 25.13 -1.23 2.28
C ASP A 265 23.83 -0.72 2.88
N ALA A 266 23.15 -1.59 3.60
CA ALA A 266 21.87 -1.35 4.24
C ALA A 266 21.92 -1.61 5.75
N THR A 267 23.12 -1.68 6.34
CA THR A 267 23.30 -1.93 7.76
C THR A 267 22.58 -0.89 8.61
N GLY A 268 21.72 -1.35 9.52
CA GLY A 268 20.92 -0.49 10.39
C GLY A 268 19.80 0.29 9.71
N LYS A 269 19.44 -0.07 8.48
CA LYS A 269 18.30 0.52 7.76
C LYS A 269 17.01 -0.26 8.04
N ASP A 270 15.88 0.45 7.97
CA ASP A 270 14.54 -0.11 8.12
C ASP A 270 13.86 -0.39 6.76
N LEU A 271 12.70 -1.02 6.80
CA LEU A 271 11.92 -1.31 5.59
C LEU A 271 11.43 -0.05 4.87
N GLY A 272 11.22 1.06 5.58
CA GLY A 272 10.87 2.34 4.96
C GLY A 272 11.98 2.88 4.07
N TRP A 273 13.24 2.74 4.50
CA TRP A 273 14.38 3.08 3.67
C TRP A 273 14.52 2.15 2.45
N VAL A 274 14.28 0.83 2.63
CA VAL A 274 14.26 -0.13 1.51
C VAL A 274 13.25 0.30 0.45
N GLU A 275 12.05 0.64 0.85
CA GLU A 275 11.01 1.13 -0.06
C GLU A 275 11.42 2.41 -0.79
N ALA A 276 12.03 3.36 -0.09
CA ALA A 276 12.54 4.58 -0.72
C ALA A 276 13.59 4.28 -1.80
N VAL A 277 14.50 3.32 -1.55
CA VAL A 277 15.48 2.85 -2.54
C VAL A 277 14.78 2.21 -3.74
N VAL A 278 13.80 1.34 -3.52
CA VAL A 278 13.03 0.67 -4.58
C VAL A 278 12.29 1.71 -5.44
N LYS A 279 11.59 2.65 -4.83
CA LYS A 279 10.88 3.74 -5.54
C LYS A 279 11.83 4.59 -6.39
N ALA A 280 13.03 4.88 -5.87
CA ALA A 280 14.02 5.70 -6.56
C ALA A 280 14.73 4.97 -7.70
N THR A 281 14.99 3.66 -7.56
CA THR A 281 15.77 2.88 -8.53
C THR A 281 14.92 2.09 -9.51
N LYS A 282 13.66 1.82 -9.18
CA LYS A 282 12.69 1.02 -9.95
C LYS A 282 13.32 -0.27 -10.49
N PRO A 283 13.82 -1.15 -9.62
CA PRO A 283 14.45 -2.38 -10.03
C PRO A 283 13.40 -3.43 -10.41
N ASP A 284 13.80 -4.40 -11.23
CA ASP A 284 12.99 -5.57 -11.52
C ASP A 284 13.12 -6.62 -10.41
N ILE A 285 14.31 -6.72 -9.79
CA ILE A 285 14.63 -7.68 -8.73
C ILE A 285 15.33 -6.96 -7.57
N VAL A 286 14.83 -7.19 -6.35
CA VAL A 286 15.45 -6.72 -5.11
C VAL A 286 15.91 -7.91 -4.28
N ILE A 287 17.16 -7.90 -3.84
CA ILE A 287 17.70 -8.86 -2.89
C ILE A 287 17.91 -8.17 -1.54
N LEU A 288 17.29 -8.70 -0.51
CA LEU A 288 17.56 -8.34 0.88
C LEU A 288 18.46 -9.43 1.47
N ASP A 289 19.78 -9.19 1.50
CA ASP A 289 20.70 -10.13 2.14
C ASP A 289 20.57 -10.02 3.66
N MET A 290 20.10 -11.08 4.32
CA MET A 290 19.63 -11.12 5.71
C MET A 290 18.39 -10.22 5.92
N GLY A 291 17.29 -10.57 5.26
CA GLY A 291 16.02 -9.85 5.33
C GLY A 291 15.47 -9.69 6.76
N ASP A 292 15.75 -10.66 7.64
CA ASP A 292 15.39 -10.66 9.05
C ASP A 292 16.10 -9.58 9.90
N LYS A 293 17.17 -8.98 9.41
CA LYS A 293 17.88 -7.88 10.08
C LYS A 293 17.34 -6.49 9.74
N PHE A 294 16.41 -6.37 8.80
CA PHE A 294 15.76 -5.09 8.54
C PHE A 294 14.69 -4.83 9.60
N ALA A 295 14.81 -3.70 10.28
CA ALA A 295 13.80 -3.31 11.26
C ALA A 295 12.46 -3.04 10.56
N PRO A 296 11.31 -3.37 11.20
CA PRO A 296 10.02 -2.88 10.75
C PRO A 296 10.04 -1.36 10.62
N ARG A 297 9.14 -0.80 9.83
CA ARG A 297 8.94 0.66 9.84
C ARG A 297 8.67 1.13 11.25
N THR A 298 9.14 2.32 11.58
CA THR A 298 8.89 2.93 12.91
C THR A 298 7.39 3.12 13.17
N SER A 299 6.58 3.21 12.09
CA SER A 299 5.13 3.28 12.13
C SER A 299 4.43 1.94 12.45
N ASP A 300 5.11 0.81 12.23
CA ASP A 300 4.53 -0.53 12.41
C ASP A 300 4.78 -1.10 13.82
N LYS A 301 5.43 -0.33 14.67
CA LYS A 301 5.52 -0.64 16.11
C LYS A 301 4.22 -0.19 16.77
N THR A 302 3.17 -1.00 16.65
CA THR A 302 2.06 -0.98 17.59
C THR A 302 2.55 -1.54 18.91
N ASP A 303 2.48 -0.73 19.97
CA ASP A 303 2.66 -1.16 21.37
C ASP A 303 1.64 -2.26 21.74
#